data_82c9e6a7078eb9fae4bb73657a5b7716
#
_entry.id   82c9e6a7078eb9fae4bb73657a5b7716
#
_cell.length_a   1.000
_cell.length_b   1.000
_cell.length_c   1.000
_cell.angle_alpha   90.00
_cell.angle_beta   90.00
_cell.angle_gamma   90.00
#
_symmetry.space_group_name_H-M   'P 1'
#
loop_
_entity.id
_entity.type
_entity.pdbx_description
1 polymer ?
#
loop_
_entity_poly.entity_id
_entity_poly.type
_entity_poly.pdbx_seq_one_letter_code
_entity_poly.pdbx_strand_id
1 'polypeptide(L)'
;QSGYYVTDIADRQHTSVRKTEKHAQTPCRFDFASSGVDRESFRFDLWRRYIKSALRQDERLLSYGEPQGEADLRDTLADYVRERRNVLCSGEDIVIGAGIQSLLHILCPLLEQRQTVSFPNPSFVQGSTVFHDYGFQVDYRNKDCDIIYVSPAHMTKWGDIMPVSRRLELVNYSAAHGSLVIEDDFENEFVYLQKPTPSLFGLAGGQNVVYLGTFSRLLLPSIRISFMVLPPELSALYRKR
;
A
#
# COMPACT_ATOMS: atom_id res chain seq x y z
N GLN A 1 9.10 -31.39 -44.09
CA GLN A 1 9.33 -31.88 -42.72
C GLN A 1 9.42 -30.66 -41.81
N SER A 2 8.44 -30.44 -40.93
CA SER A 2 8.50 -29.42 -39.89
C SER A 2 8.95 -30.09 -38.59
N GLY A 3 10.06 -29.59 -38.03
CA GLY A 3 10.62 -30.08 -36.77
C GLY A 3 11.27 -28.94 -35.98
N TYR A 4 11.45 -29.13 -34.69
CA TYR A 4 12.22 -28.19 -33.86
C TYR A 4 13.71 -28.51 -34.00
N TYR A 5 14.51 -27.48 -34.26
CA TYR A 5 15.96 -27.60 -34.34
C TYR A 5 16.59 -27.02 -33.07
N VAL A 6 17.51 -27.77 -32.48
CA VAL A 6 18.34 -27.26 -31.39
C VAL A 6 19.46 -26.44 -32.02
N THR A 7 19.49 -25.15 -31.77
CA THR A 7 20.58 -24.27 -32.19
C THR A 7 21.78 -24.50 -31.28
N ASP A 8 22.94 -24.79 -31.87
CA ASP A 8 24.20 -24.85 -31.13
C ASP A 8 24.58 -23.44 -30.66
N ILE A 9 24.60 -23.22 -29.34
CA ILE A 9 24.95 -21.95 -28.69
C ILE A 9 26.36 -21.94 -28.10
N ALA A 10 27.21 -22.91 -28.51
CA ALA A 10 28.57 -23.03 -27.97
C ALA A 10 29.45 -21.81 -28.29
N ASP A 11 29.16 -21.06 -29.35
CA ASP A 11 29.90 -19.86 -29.75
C ASP A 11 29.42 -18.54 -29.17
N ARG A 12 28.36 -18.54 -28.33
CA ARG A 12 27.99 -17.34 -27.62
C ARG A 12 28.95 -17.15 -26.43
N GLN A 13 29.83 -16.16 -26.53
CA GLN A 13 30.68 -15.72 -25.45
C GLN A 13 29.81 -15.57 -24.21
N HIS A 14 30.04 -16.42 -23.21
CA HIS A 14 29.44 -16.25 -21.88
C HIS A 14 29.86 -14.90 -21.34
N THR A 15 29.02 -13.90 -21.46
CA THR A 15 29.18 -12.68 -20.69
C THR A 15 29.20 -13.11 -19.22
N SER A 16 30.36 -13.03 -18.60
CA SER A 16 30.53 -13.37 -17.20
C SER A 16 29.51 -12.52 -16.39
N VAL A 17 28.55 -13.20 -15.77
CA VAL A 17 27.64 -12.55 -14.82
C VAL A 17 28.54 -11.91 -13.76
N ARG A 18 28.66 -10.59 -13.79
CA ARG A 18 29.31 -9.84 -12.71
C ARG A 18 28.63 -10.24 -11.40
N LYS A 19 29.29 -11.07 -10.62
CA LYS A 19 28.90 -11.26 -9.23
C LYS A 19 29.03 -9.89 -8.56
N THR A 20 27.92 -9.27 -8.24
CA THR A 20 27.91 -8.09 -7.39
C THR A 20 28.61 -8.50 -6.07
N GLU A 21 29.77 -7.90 -5.82
CA GLU A 21 30.45 -8.06 -4.53
C GLU A 21 29.44 -7.59 -3.47
N LYS A 22 29.07 -8.49 -2.58
CA LYS A 22 28.33 -8.11 -1.39
C LYS A 22 29.22 -7.17 -0.62
N HIS A 23 28.94 -5.87 -0.62
CA HIS A 23 29.59 -4.94 0.28
C HIS A 23 29.45 -5.51 1.69
N ALA A 24 30.58 -5.91 2.28
CA ALA A 24 30.63 -6.31 3.67
C ALA A 24 30.17 -5.11 4.50
N GLN A 25 28.99 -5.21 5.10
CA GLN A 25 28.51 -4.18 6.01
C GLN A 25 29.46 -4.13 7.20
N THR A 26 30.09 -2.99 7.41
CA THR A 26 30.88 -2.76 8.62
C THR A 26 29.93 -2.88 9.82
N PRO A 27 30.19 -3.78 10.79
CA PRO A 27 29.28 -3.95 11.92
C PRO A 27 29.23 -2.65 12.73
N CYS A 28 28.08 -2.00 12.74
CA CYS A 28 27.81 -0.84 13.58
C CYS A 28 27.42 -1.32 14.98
N ARG A 29 27.86 -0.61 16.02
CA ARG A 29 27.40 -0.86 17.40
C ARG A 29 25.90 -0.51 17.56
N PHE A 30 25.46 0.52 16.89
CA PHE A 30 24.05 0.96 16.82
C PHE A 30 23.73 1.31 15.39
N ASP A 31 22.77 0.61 14.80
CA ASP A 31 22.25 0.88 13.45
C ASP A 31 20.90 1.57 13.56
N PHE A 32 20.87 2.88 13.30
CA PHE A 32 19.65 3.68 13.26
C PHE A 32 19.07 3.82 11.85
N ALA A 33 19.71 3.27 10.83
CA ALA A 33 19.23 3.25 9.47
C ALA A 33 18.36 2.03 9.17
N SER A 34 18.39 1.01 10.02
CA SER A 34 17.62 -0.21 9.84
C SER A 34 16.13 0.04 9.99
N SER A 35 15.37 -0.41 9.00
CA SER A 35 13.90 -0.49 9.06
C SER A 35 13.41 -1.83 9.64
N GLY A 36 14.29 -2.57 10.31
CA GLY A 36 13.98 -3.86 10.91
C GLY A 36 13.06 -3.74 12.14
N VAL A 37 12.34 -4.81 12.41
CA VAL A 37 11.55 -4.97 13.65
C VAL A 37 12.45 -5.64 14.69
N ASP A 38 12.33 -5.19 15.95
CA ASP A 38 13.00 -5.85 17.06
C ASP A 38 12.52 -7.30 17.18
N ARG A 39 13.50 -8.23 17.27
CA ARG A 39 13.25 -9.67 17.29
C ARG A 39 12.43 -10.10 18.51
N GLU A 40 12.62 -9.47 19.66
CA GLU A 40 11.95 -9.84 20.92
C GLU A 40 10.51 -9.37 20.94
N SER A 41 10.21 -8.30 20.22
CA SER A 41 8.85 -7.73 20.13
C SER A 41 7.90 -8.56 19.26
N PHE A 42 8.42 -9.40 18.36
CA PHE A 42 7.58 -10.20 17.46
C PHE A 42 7.35 -11.63 17.94
N ARG A 43 6.09 -12.02 18.07
CA ARG A 43 5.66 -13.33 18.54
C ARG A 43 5.82 -14.41 17.45
N PHE A 44 7.08 -14.81 17.16
CA PHE A 44 7.38 -15.85 16.17
C PHE A 44 6.73 -17.22 16.47
N ASP A 45 6.51 -17.56 17.74
CA ASP A 45 5.81 -18.77 18.16
C ASP A 45 4.37 -18.79 17.65
N LEU A 46 3.66 -17.69 17.84
CA LEU A 46 2.30 -17.49 17.37
C LEU A 46 2.23 -17.47 15.83
N TRP A 47 3.15 -16.75 15.19
CA TRP A 47 3.25 -16.68 13.74
C TRP A 47 3.45 -18.04 13.08
N ARG A 48 4.38 -18.85 13.60
CA ARG A 48 4.62 -20.22 13.12
C ARG A 48 3.36 -21.11 13.24
N ARG A 49 2.58 -20.92 14.29
CA ARG A 49 1.32 -21.67 14.48
C ARG A 49 0.31 -21.32 13.39
N TYR A 50 0.16 -20.03 13.07
CA TYR A 50 -0.75 -19.59 11.99
C TYR A 50 -0.28 -20.06 10.62
N ILE A 51 1.02 -19.97 10.30
CA ILE A 51 1.55 -20.51 9.05
C ILE A 51 1.28 -22.00 8.92
N LYS A 52 1.55 -22.78 9.98
CA LYS A 52 1.25 -24.23 9.96
C LYS A 52 -0.24 -24.53 9.75
N SER A 53 -1.10 -23.69 10.28
CA SER A 53 -2.55 -23.83 10.06
C SER A 53 -2.94 -23.51 8.61
N ALA A 54 -2.38 -22.45 8.04
CA ALA A 54 -2.62 -22.06 6.64
C ALA A 54 -2.12 -23.14 5.66
N LEU A 55 -0.96 -23.75 5.93
CA LEU A 55 -0.40 -24.81 5.09
C LEU A 55 -1.20 -26.12 5.10
N ARG A 56 -2.20 -26.27 5.96
CA ARG A 56 -3.13 -27.43 5.94
C ARG A 56 -4.25 -27.29 4.92
N GLN A 57 -4.34 -26.16 4.24
CA GLN A 57 -5.32 -25.89 3.18
C GLN A 57 -4.74 -26.26 1.82
N ASP A 58 -4.37 -27.53 1.65
CA ASP A 58 -3.58 -28.01 0.52
C ASP A 58 -4.23 -27.71 -0.83
N GLU A 59 -5.54 -27.94 -0.98
CA GLU A 59 -6.27 -27.70 -2.23
C GLU A 59 -6.26 -26.23 -2.63
N ARG A 60 -6.39 -25.34 -1.67
CA ARG A 60 -6.36 -23.89 -1.92
C ARG A 60 -4.99 -23.40 -2.37
N LEU A 61 -3.92 -24.00 -1.82
CA LEU A 61 -2.54 -23.63 -2.18
C LEU A 61 -2.13 -24.15 -3.57
N LEU A 62 -2.87 -25.11 -4.15
CA LEU A 62 -2.61 -25.68 -5.47
C LEU A 62 -3.33 -24.94 -6.60
N SER A 63 -4.15 -23.93 -6.29
CA SER A 63 -4.88 -23.12 -7.27
C SER A 63 -4.43 -21.66 -7.26
N TYR A 64 -4.66 -20.98 -8.37
CA TYR A 64 -4.50 -19.52 -8.38
C TYR A 64 -5.56 -18.88 -7.49
N GLY A 65 -5.13 -17.92 -6.65
CA GLY A 65 -6.03 -17.09 -5.86
C GLY A 65 -6.78 -16.05 -6.71
N GLU A 66 -7.69 -15.34 -6.08
CA GLU A 66 -8.41 -14.24 -6.73
C GLU A 66 -7.45 -13.07 -7.03
N PRO A 67 -7.54 -12.42 -8.20
CA PRO A 67 -6.68 -11.28 -8.55
C PRO A 67 -6.74 -10.12 -7.55
N GLN A 68 -7.90 -9.93 -6.92
CA GLN A 68 -8.15 -8.90 -5.90
C GLN A 68 -7.56 -9.28 -4.52
N GLY A 69 -7.18 -10.53 -4.34
CA GLY A 69 -6.79 -11.15 -3.07
C GLY A 69 -7.90 -12.04 -2.50
N GLU A 70 -7.54 -12.93 -1.62
CA GLU A 70 -8.43 -13.95 -1.04
C GLU A 70 -9.65 -13.33 -0.35
N ALA A 71 -10.86 -13.81 -0.65
CA ALA A 71 -12.11 -13.23 -0.19
C ALA A 71 -12.20 -13.17 1.35
N ASP A 72 -11.84 -14.25 2.05
CA ASP A 72 -11.87 -14.30 3.51
C ASP A 72 -10.89 -13.32 4.17
N LEU A 73 -9.75 -13.04 3.53
CA LEU A 73 -8.83 -11.98 3.97
C LEU A 73 -9.44 -10.60 3.76
N ARG A 74 -10.07 -10.35 2.62
CA ARG A 74 -10.73 -9.07 2.30
C ARG A 74 -11.89 -8.80 3.26
N ASP A 75 -12.72 -9.80 3.57
CA ASP A 75 -13.81 -9.67 4.53
C ASP A 75 -13.29 -9.40 5.95
N THR A 76 -12.23 -10.11 6.38
CA THR A 76 -11.58 -9.86 7.66
C THR A 76 -11.01 -8.44 7.75
N LEU A 77 -10.43 -7.93 6.66
CA LEU A 77 -9.93 -6.57 6.59
C LEU A 77 -11.05 -5.53 6.60
N ALA A 78 -12.19 -5.79 5.95
CA ALA A 78 -13.36 -4.92 6.00
C ALA A 78 -13.86 -4.75 7.43
N ASP A 79 -13.97 -5.84 8.19
CA ASP A 79 -14.31 -5.80 9.60
C ASP A 79 -13.27 -5.03 10.42
N TYR A 80 -11.99 -5.31 10.21
CA TYR A 80 -10.89 -4.66 10.92
C TYR A 80 -10.89 -3.13 10.72
N VAL A 81 -10.98 -2.64 9.47
CA VAL A 81 -10.95 -1.19 9.21
C VAL A 81 -12.23 -0.50 9.64
N ARG A 82 -13.36 -1.19 9.62
CA ARG A 82 -14.63 -0.69 10.18
C ARG A 82 -14.51 -0.44 11.67
N GLU A 83 -14.02 -1.42 12.42
CA GLU A 83 -13.90 -1.33 13.88
C GLU A 83 -12.83 -0.33 14.33
N ARG A 84 -11.69 -0.29 13.64
CA ARG A 84 -10.53 0.49 14.07
C ARG A 84 -10.51 1.91 13.50
N ARG A 85 -11.05 2.11 12.30
CA ARG A 85 -10.87 3.35 11.54
C ARG A 85 -12.18 3.97 11.04
N ASN A 86 -13.32 3.35 11.34
CA ASN A 86 -14.63 3.75 10.82
C ASN A 86 -14.66 3.82 9.28
N VAL A 87 -13.92 2.93 8.62
CA VAL A 87 -13.94 2.76 7.18
C VAL A 87 -15.05 1.76 6.85
N LEU A 88 -16.17 2.28 6.34
CA LEU A 88 -17.32 1.45 5.96
C LEU A 88 -17.15 0.96 4.53
N CYS A 89 -16.82 -0.30 4.37
CA CYS A 89 -16.63 -0.97 3.08
C CYS A 89 -17.01 -2.46 3.20
N SER A 90 -17.11 -3.12 2.07
CA SER A 90 -17.20 -4.58 1.94
C SER A 90 -15.88 -5.18 1.46
N GLY A 91 -15.71 -6.50 1.56
CA GLY A 91 -14.57 -7.20 0.97
C GLY A 91 -14.45 -6.97 -0.54
N GLU A 92 -15.55 -6.68 -1.24
CA GLU A 92 -15.57 -6.35 -2.67
C GLU A 92 -14.90 -5.01 -3.02
N ASP A 93 -14.74 -4.11 -2.05
CA ASP A 93 -14.10 -2.81 -2.23
C ASP A 93 -12.61 -2.84 -1.89
N ILE A 94 -12.11 -3.98 -1.38
CA ILE A 94 -10.73 -4.15 -0.92
C ILE A 94 -9.88 -4.84 -1.98
N VAL A 95 -8.70 -4.30 -2.25
CA VAL A 95 -7.67 -4.91 -3.09
C VAL A 95 -6.42 -5.13 -2.27
N ILE A 96 -5.90 -6.37 -2.28
CA ILE A 96 -4.68 -6.75 -1.57
C ILE A 96 -3.46 -6.53 -2.47
N GLY A 97 -2.36 -6.05 -1.89
CA GLY A 97 -1.11 -5.82 -2.60
C GLY A 97 0.14 -6.10 -1.79
N ALA A 98 1.25 -6.25 -2.48
CA ALA A 98 2.57 -6.53 -1.90
C ALA A 98 3.31 -5.24 -1.49
N GLY A 99 2.67 -4.39 -0.71
CA GLY A 99 3.16 -3.08 -0.29
C GLY A 99 2.47 -1.94 -1.07
N ILE A 100 2.60 -0.73 -0.54
CA ILE A 100 1.90 0.46 -1.08
C ILE A 100 2.26 0.71 -2.55
N GLN A 101 3.51 0.53 -2.95
CA GLN A 101 3.91 0.73 -4.36
C GLN A 101 3.11 -0.18 -5.32
N SER A 102 2.94 -1.47 -4.98
CA SER A 102 2.16 -2.38 -5.83
C SER A 102 0.70 -1.96 -5.92
N LEU A 103 0.13 -1.44 -4.83
CA LEU A 103 -1.22 -0.88 -4.83
C LEU A 103 -1.33 0.37 -5.71
N LEU A 104 -0.32 1.26 -5.68
CA LEU A 104 -0.29 2.44 -6.55
C LEU A 104 -0.18 2.05 -8.03
N HIS A 105 0.59 1.01 -8.38
CA HIS A 105 0.64 0.48 -9.75
C HIS A 105 -0.72 -0.08 -10.22
N ILE A 106 -1.53 -0.63 -9.30
CA ILE A 106 -2.89 -1.06 -9.60
C ILE A 106 -3.83 0.13 -9.71
N LEU A 107 -3.66 1.15 -8.86
CA LEU A 107 -4.54 2.31 -8.77
C LEU A 107 -4.35 3.28 -9.95
N CYS A 108 -3.11 3.61 -10.32
CA CYS A 108 -2.83 4.61 -11.35
C CYS A 108 -3.59 4.37 -12.69
N PRO A 109 -3.66 3.14 -13.23
CA PRO A 109 -4.45 2.87 -14.42
C PRO A 109 -5.97 3.15 -14.28
N LEU A 110 -6.50 3.15 -13.05
CA LEU A 110 -7.90 3.48 -12.81
C LEU A 110 -8.15 5.00 -12.82
N LEU A 111 -7.10 5.80 -12.81
CA LEU A 111 -7.14 7.26 -12.66
C LEU A 111 -6.85 8.00 -13.98
N GLU A 112 -7.06 7.38 -15.14
CA GLU A 112 -6.71 7.90 -16.49
C GLU A 112 -7.26 9.30 -16.80
N GLN A 113 -8.37 9.69 -16.16
CA GLN A 113 -8.98 11.01 -16.36
C GLN A 113 -8.33 12.12 -15.53
N ARG A 114 -7.38 11.79 -14.65
CA ARG A 114 -6.68 12.70 -13.76
C ARG A 114 -5.24 12.86 -14.23
N GLN A 115 -4.69 14.05 -14.09
CA GLN A 115 -3.37 14.37 -14.63
C GLN A 115 -2.37 14.84 -13.57
N THR A 116 -2.86 15.31 -12.45
CA THR A 116 -2.03 15.96 -11.44
C THR A 116 -2.18 15.29 -10.08
N VAL A 117 -1.08 15.14 -9.36
CA VAL A 117 -1.06 14.61 -7.98
C VAL A 117 -0.20 15.47 -7.07
N SER A 118 -0.73 15.81 -5.92
CA SER A 118 -0.02 16.58 -4.89
C SER A 118 0.39 15.69 -3.73
N PHE A 119 1.67 15.74 -3.36
CA PHE A 119 2.21 15.10 -2.16
C PHE A 119 2.51 16.15 -1.06
N PRO A 120 2.52 15.74 0.23
CA PRO A 120 2.82 16.68 1.32
C PRO A 120 4.26 17.19 1.29
N ASN A 121 5.18 16.37 0.76
CA ASN A 121 6.62 16.70 0.62
C ASN A 121 7.30 15.65 -0.29
N PRO A 122 8.55 15.88 -0.75
CA PRO A 122 9.25 14.95 -1.64
C PRO A 122 9.85 13.71 -0.97
N SER A 123 9.59 13.45 0.31
CA SER A 123 10.23 12.34 1.02
C SER A 123 9.72 10.96 0.61
N PHE A 124 8.49 10.85 0.12
CA PHE A 124 7.94 9.60 -0.40
C PHE A 124 8.27 9.43 -1.89
N VAL A 125 9.59 9.30 -2.18
CA VAL A 125 10.11 9.18 -3.55
C VAL A 125 9.47 8.02 -4.31
N GLN A 126 9.31 6.85 -3.67
CA GLN A 126 8.76 5.67 -4.35
C GLN A 126 7.32 5.91 -4.84
N GLY A 127 6.49 6.58 -4.04
CA GLY A 127 5.12 6.89 -4.44
C GLY A 127 5.07 7.91 -5.57
N SER A 128 5.82 9.01 -5.46
CA SER A 128 5.87 10.03 -6.51
C SER A 128 6.43 9.50 -7.83
N THR A 129 7.42 8.59 -7.77
CA THR A 129 7.97 7.93 -8.97
C THR A 129 6.90 7.09 -9.68
N VAL A 130 6.10 6.30 -8.94
CA VAL A 130 5.02 5.51 -9.56
C VAL A 130 4.06 6.44 -10.33
N PHE A 131 3.59 7.52 -9.73
CA PHE A 131 2.70 8.46 -10.43
C PHE A 131 3.38 9.08 -11.66
N HIS A 132 4.64 9.49 -11.54
CA HIS A 132 5.41 10.02 -12.66
C HIS A 132 5.53 9.01 -13.82
N ASP A 133 5.77 7.72 -13.52
CA ASP A 133 5.91 6.65 -14.51
C ASP A 133 4.59 6.41 -15.29
N TYR A 134 3.44 6.71 -14.67
CA TYR A 134 2.13 6.69 -15.33
C TYR A 134 1.75 8.04 -15.98
N GLY A 135 2.68 8.99 -16.06
CA GLY A 135 2.50 10.26 -16.78
C GLY A 135 1.80 11.34 -15.97
N PHE A 136 1.61 11.16 -14.66
CA PHE A 136 1.05 12.22 -13.81
C PHE A 136 2.08 13.34 -13.56
N GLN A 137 1.61 14.57 -13.58
CA GLN A 137 2.40 15.69 -13.07
C GLN A 137 2.37 15.67 -11.54
N VAL A 138 3.56 15.55 -10.95
CA VAL A 138 3.73 15.52 -9.49
C VAL A 138 4.00 16.92 -8.97
N ASP A 139 3.23 17.35 -7.99
CA ASP A 139 3.38 18.63 -7.29
C ASP A 139 3.42 18.41 -5.77
N TYR A 140 3.73 19.47 -5.01
CA TYR A 140 3.84 19.40 -3.56
C TYR A 140 3.03 20.50 -2.90
N ARG A 141 2.21 20.13 -1.90
CA ARG A 141 1.37 21.07 -1.13
C ARG A 141 0.44 21.92 -2.00
N ASN A 142 0.06 21.40 -3.13
CA ASN A 142 -0.88 22.04 -4.05
C ASN A 142 -2.27 21.39 -3.90
N LYS A 143 -3.23 22.13 -3.38
CA LYS A 143 -4.60 21.65 -3.19
C LYS A 143 -5.39 21.59 -4.49
N ASP A 144 -4.94 22.28 -5.54
CA ASP A 144 -5.67 22.41 -6.81
C ASP A 144 -5.37 21.24 -7.77
N CYS A 145 -4.61 20.22 -7.32
CA CYS A 145 -4.39 18.98 -8.07
C CYS A 145 -5.63 18.07 -8.07
N ASP A 146 -5.73 17.24 -9.12
CA ASP A 146 -6.80 16.24 -9.25
C ASP A 146 -6.76 15.17 -8.16
N ILE A 147 -5.55 14.91 -7.65
CA ILE A 147 -5.29 13.91 -6.62
C ILE A 147 -4.49 14.55 -5.49
N ILE A 148 -4.91 14.31 -4.25
CA ILE A 148 -4.24 14.78 -3.04
C ILE A 148 -3.81 13.57 -2.22
N TYR A 149 -2.50 13.27 -2.20
CA TYR A 149 -1.92 12.21 -1.39
C TYR A 149 -1.54 12.74 -0.01
N VAL A 150 -2.05 12.13 1.05
CA VAL A 150 -1.79 12.56 2.43
C VAL A 150 -1.62 11.36 3.37
N SER A 151 -0.81 11.54 4.41
CA SER A 151 -0.65 10.59 5.51
C SER A 151 -1.12 11.25 6.82
N PRO A 152 -2.43 11.18 7.14
CA PRO A 152 -2.99 11.94 8.26
C PRO A 152 -2.49 11.52 9.65
N ALA A 153 -1.99 10.30 9.78
CA ALA A 153 -1.40 9.80 11.03
C ALA A 153 0.05 10.28 11.23
N HIS A 154 0.73 10.71 10.15
CA HIS A 154 2.15 11.12 10.15
C HIS A 154 2.39 12.31 9.24
N MET A 155 1.89 13.50 9.64
CA MET A 155 2.05 14.73 8.84
C MET A 155 3.48 15.26 8.81
N THR A 156 4.25 14.98 9.85
CA THR A 156 5.63 15.42 9.98
C THR A 156 6.53 14.26 10.41
N LYS A 157 7.84 14.44 10.29
CA LYS A 157 8.83 13.48 10.81
C LYS A 157 8.77 13.28 12.34
N TRP A 158 8.03 14.12 13.05
CA TRP A 158 7.83 14.05 14.50
C TRP A 158 6.57 13.28 14.88
N GLY A 159 5.81 12.78 13.89
CA GLY A 159 4.60 12.00 14.13
C GLY A 159 3.36 12.85 14.46
N ASP A 160 3.34 14.11 14.02
CA ASP A 160 2.14 14.94 14.19
C ASP A 160 0.95 14.38 13.43
N ILE A 161 -0.19 14.32 14.09
CA ILE A 161 -1.44 13.82 13.54
C ILE A 161 -2.27 14.99 13.01
N MET A 162 -2.89 14.81 11.84
CA MET A 162 -3.81 15.79 11.27
C MET A 162 -5.04 15.97 12.20
N PRO A 163 -5.30 17.19 12.69
CA PRO A 163 -6.48 17.47 13.50
C PRO A 163 -7.79 17.17 12.76
N VAL A 164 -8.85 16.81 13.50
CA VAL A 164 -10.16 16.47 12.91
C VAL A 164 -10.72 17.63 12.07
N SER A 165 -10.58 18.87 12.54
CA SER A 165 -11.01 20.05 11.78
C SER A 165 -10.36 20.12 10.40
N ARG A 166 -9.05 19.86 10.34
CA ARG A 166 -8.30 19.85 9.08
C ARG A 166 -8.69 18.68 8.16
N ARG A 167 -9.04 17.53 8.74
CA ARG A 167 -9.57 16.39 7.98
C ARG A 167 -10.91 16.73 7.35
N LEU A 168 -11.81 17.36 8.09
CA LEU A 168 -13.11 17.81 7.58
C LEU A 168 -12.96 18.88 6.50
N GLU A 169 -12.05 19.84 6.67
CA GLU A 169 -11.73 20.84 5.63
C GLU A 169 -11.29 20.17 4.33
N LEU A 170 -10.39 19.19 4.41
CA LEU A 170 -9.86 18.48 3.25
C LEU A 170 -10.95 17.66 2.54
N VAL A 171 -11.77 16.93 3.30
CA VAL A 171 -12.88 16.14 2.75
C VAL A 171 -13.90 17.05 2.06
N ASN A 172 -14.31 18.16 2.69
CA ASN A 172 -15.23 19.12 2.10
C ASN A 172 -14.65 19.79 0.85
N TYR A 173 -13.36 20.14 0.89
CA TYR A 173 -12.65 20.70 -0.27
C TYR A 173 -12.66 19.71 -1.44
N SER A 174 -12.26 18.47 -1.19
CA SER A 174 -12.22 17.40 -2.19
C SER A 174 -13.61 17.17 -2.84
N ALA A 175 -14.67 17.13 -2.02
CA ALA A 175 -16.02 16.99 -2.52
C ALA A 175 -16.47 18.16 -3.39
N ALA A 176 -16.12 19.39 -3.00
CA ALA A 176 -16.50 20.60 -3.74
C ALA A 176 -15.76 20.76 -5.08
N HIS A 177 -14.52 20.25 -5.19
CA HIS A 177 -13.66 20.43 -6.37
C HIS A 177 -13.51 19.14 -7.21
N GLY A 178 -14.14 18.03 -6.81
CA GLY A 178 -14.02 16.74 -7.51
C GLY A 178 -12.63 16.10 -7.42
N SER A 179 -11.78 16.55 -6.47
CA SER A 179 -10.47 15.97 -6.26
C SER A 179 -10.59 14.59 -5.58
N LEU A 180 -9.69 13.67 -5.90
CA LEU A 180 -9.55 12.38 -5.19
C LEU A 180 -8.53 12.52 -4.07
N VAL A 181 -8.86 12.10 -2.87
CA VAL A 181 -7.89 11.99 -1.78
C VAL A 181 -7.37 10.56 -1.71
N ILE A 182 -6.05 10.39 -1.59
CA ILE A 182 -5.42 9.12 -1.24
C ILE A 182 -4.93 9.25 0.20
N GLU A 183 -5.60 8.54 1.10
CA GLU A 183 -5.26 8.48 2.52
C GLU A 183 -4.31 7.32 2.77
N ASP A 184 -3.03 7.60 3.02
CA ASP A 184 -2.05 6.61 3.44
C ASP A 184 -2.01 6.54 4.96
N ASP A 185 -2.66 5.53 5.52
CA ASP A 185 -2.88 5.38 6.95
C ASP A 185 -1.85 4.41 7.58
N PHE A 186 -0.59 4.54 7.19
CA PHE A 186 0.48 3.74 7.77
C PHE A 186 0.74 4.12 9.23
N GLU A 187 1.10 3.12 10.06
CA GLU A 187 1.44 3.27 11.48
C GLU A 187 0.33 3.87 12.37
N ASN A 188 -0.93 3.86 11.93
CA ASN A 188 -2.03 4.39 12.75
C ASN A 188 -2.26 3.58 14.05
N GLU A 189 -1.79 2.35 14.11
CA GLU A 189 -1.84 1.49 15.30
C GLU A 189 -0.88 1.95 16.42
N PHE A 190 0.11 2.78 16.09
CA PHE A 190 1.13 3.27 17.03
C PHE A 190 0.80 4.63 17.64
N VAL A 191 -0.48 4.93 17.82
CA VAL A 191 -0.93 6.16 18.49
C VAL A 191 -0.93 5.95 19.99
N TYR A 192 0.14 6.39 20.67
CA TYR A 192 0.33 6.14 22.11
C TYR A 192 -0.27 7.21 23.03
N LEU A 193 -0.36 8.44 22.57
CA LEU A 193 -0.68 9.60 23.42
C LEU A 193 -1.96 10.35 23.03
N GLN A 194 -2.60 10.00 21.94
CA GLN A 194 -3.76 10.72 21.43
C GLN A 194 -4.98 9.80 21.30
N LYS A 195 -6.18 10.40 21.29
CA LYS A 195 -7.40 9.64 21.00
C LYS A 195 -7.41 9.21 19.54
N PRO A 196 -7.94 8.01 19.24
CA PRO A 196 -8.13 7.58 17.85
C PRO A 196 -8.89 8.63 17.05
N THR A 197 -8.34 9.02 15.91
CA THR A 197 -8.95 10.02 15.04
C THR A 197 -9.62 9.30 13.87
N PRO A 198 -10.83 9.63 13.44
CA PRO A 198 -11.49 8.98 12.32
C PRO A 198 -10.70 9.18 11.02
N SER A 199 -10.72 8.18 10.13
CA SER A 199 -10.10 8.27 8.81
C SER A 199 -10.76 9.33 7.94
N LEU A 200 -10.05 9.84 6.93
CA LEU A 200 -10.63 10.69 5.89
C LEU A 200 -11.73 9.93 5.13
N PHE A 201 -11.48 8.66 4.81
CA PHE A 201 -12.45 7.78 4.17
C PHE A 201 -13.76 7.71 4.98
N GLY A 202 -13.67 7.49 6.28
CA GLY A 202 -14.84 7.44 7.16
C GLY A 202 -15.56 8.78 7.25
N LEU A 203 -14.83 9.91 7.31
CA LEU A 203 -15.41 11.25 7.33
C LEU A 203 -16.06 11.64 6.00
N ALA A 204 -15.54 11.13 4.88
CA ALA A 204 -16.10 11.34 3.54
C ALA A 204 -17.29 10.42 3.21
N GLY A 205 -17.68 9.53 4.12
CA GLY A 205 -18.71 8.52 3.84
C GLY A 205 -18.35 7.58 2.70
N GLY A 206 -17.05 7.31 2.50
CA GLY A 206 -16.54 6.43 1.44
C GLY A 206 -16.51 7.05 0.05
N GLN A 207 -16.72 8.38 -0.09
CA GLN A 207 -16.74 9.06 -1.38
C GLN A 207 -15.43 9.82 -1.62
N ASN A 208 -14.92 9.79 -2.85
CA ASN A 208 -13.72 10.54 -3.29
C ASN A 208 -12.45 10.33 -2.43
N VAL A 209 -12.38 9.24 -1.68
CA VAL A 209 -11.19 8.87 -0.90
C VAL A 209 -10.82 7.42 -1.20
N VAL A 210 -9.55 7.18 -1.53
CA VAL A 210 -8.93 5.84 -1.51
C VAL A 210 -8.21 5.71 -0.20
N TYR A 211 -8.50 4.65 0.55
CA TYR A 211 -7.80 4.35 1.80
C TYR A 211 -6.73 3.30 1.57
N LEU A 212 -5.50 3.56 2.02
CA LEU A 212 -4.38 2.63 1.96
C LEU A 212 -3.99 2.20 3.37
N GLY A 213 -3.91 0.89 3.58
CA GLY A 213 -3.45 0.28 4.82
C GLY A 213 -2.28 -0.67 4.59
N THR A 214 -1.38 -0.79 5.56
CA THR A 214 -0.24 -1.69 5.47
C THR A 214 0.09 -2.33 6.82
N PHE A 215 0.46 -3.60 6.79
CA PHE A 215 0.93 -4.34 7.97
C PHE A 215 2.47 -4.44 8.05
N SER A 216 3.19 -3.73 7.19
CA SER A 216 4.66 -3.81 7.12
C SER A 216 5.37 -3.40 8.41
N ARG A 217 4.73 -2.58 9.26
CA ARG A 217 5.26 -2.18 10.57
C ARG A 217 4.68 -2.99 11.72
N LEU A 218 3.42 -3.42 11.59
CA LEU A 218 2.73 -4.18 12.62
C LEU A 218 3.15 -5.66 12.63
N LEU A 219 3.39 -6.22 11.45
CA LEU A 219 3.92 -7.56 11.24
C LEU A 219 5.41 -7.50 10.85
N LEU A 220 5.88 -8.53 10.18
CA LEU A 220 7.25 -8.54 9.64
C LEU A 220 7.29 -7.76 8.32
N PRO A 221 8.23 -6.82 8.12
CA PRO A 221 8.36 -6.03 6.89
C PRO A 221 8.50 -6.89 5.62
N SER A 222 9.05 -8.10 5.76
CA SER A 222 9.24 -9.06 4.67
C SER A 222 7.95 -9.73 4.17
N ILE A 223 6.86 -9.71 4.94
CA ILE A 223 5.58 -10.32 4.56
C ILE A 223 4.90 -9.54 3.43
N ARG A 224 5.12 -8.23 3.37
CA ARG A 224 4.64 -7.35 2.29
C ARG A 224 3.12 -7.36 2.09
N ILE A 225 2.33 -7.40 3.16
CA ILE A 225 0.87 -7.31 3.07
C ILE A 225 0.44 -5.85 3.23
N SER A 226 -0.25 -5.35 2.22
CA SER A 226 -0.91 -4.05 2.20
C SER A 226 -2.25 -4.19 1.49
N PHE A 227 -3.14 -3.26 1.69
CA PHE A 227 -4.45 -3.26 1.05
C PHE A 227 -4.91 -1.84 0.75
N MET A 228 -5.80 -1.70 -0.22
CA MET A 228 -6.52 -0.45 -0.47
C MET A 228 -8.02 -0.69 -0.42
N VAL A 229 -8.75 0.29 0.07
CA VAL A 229 -10.21 0.36 -0.02
C VAL A 229 -10.54 1.40 -1.08
N LEU A 230 -11.24 0.96 -2.10
CA LEU A 230 -11.65 1.80 -3.22
C LEU A 230 -13.02 2.42 -2.95
N PRO A 231 -13.23 3.71 -3.29
CA PRO A 231 -14.56 4.29 -3.31
C PRO A 231 -15.41 3.60 -4.38
N PRO A 232 -16.76 3.63 -4.28
CA PRO A 232 -17.67 2.83 -5.13
C PRO A 232 -17.42 2.95 -6.62
N GLU A 233 -17.11 4.15 -7.12
CA GLU A 233 -16.85 4.39 -8.55
C GLU A 233 -15.57 3.65 -9.02
N LEU A 234 -14.48 3.73 -8.27
CA LEU A 234 -13.22 3.06 -8.60
C LEU A 234 -13.32 1.54 -8.37
N SER A 235 -14.07 1.10 -7.35
CA SER A 235 -14.35 -0.31 -7.11
C SER A 235 -15.11 -0.93 -8.30
N ALA A 236 -16.14 -0.24 -8.81
CA ALA A 236 -16.88 -0.66 -10.00
C ALA A 236 -16.00 -0.66 -11.27
N LEU A 237 -15.09 0.29 -11.41
CA LEU A 237 -14.15 0.36 -12.53
C LEU A 237 -13.12 -0.77 -12.46
N TYR A 238 -12.57 -1.03 -11.27
CA TYR A 238 -11.61 -2.11 -11.04
C TYR A 238 -12.18 -3.48 -11.44
N ARG A 239 -13.42 -3.78 -11.05
CA ARG A 239 -14.08 -5.07 -11.38
C ARG A 239 -14.39 -5.27 -12.87
N LYS A 240 -14.36 -4.21 -13.68
CA LYS A 240 -14.59 -4.28 -15.13
C LYS A 240 -13.31 -4.54 -15.95
N ARG A 241 -12.14 -4.41 -15.32
CA ARG A 241 -10.84 -4.62 -15.94
C ARG A 241 -10.26 -5.99 -15.61
#